data_de5d48f40e2ea80053b0f816eb63898c
#
_entry.id   de5d48f40e2ea80053b0f816eb63898c
#
_cell.length_a   1.000
_cell.length_b   1.000
_cell.length_c   1.000
_cell.angle_alpha   90.00
_cell.angle_beta   90.00
_cell.angle_gamma   90.00
#
_symmetry.space_group_name_H-M   'P 1'
#
loop_
_entity.id
_entity.type
_entity.pdbx_description
1 polymer ?
#
loop_
_entity_poly.entity_id
_entity_poly.type
_entity_poly.pdbx_seq_one_letter_code
_entity_poly.pdbx_strand_id
1 'polypeptide(L)'
;MYSSSFRRVLITLALGSGVWLNAVDAAAANAGSIIVQSTTSTQSAGFYEHVIPLFEKASGIEVKVVAVGTGQALQNARNCDGDLLIVHSTKDEVAFVTDGFGLARHDLMYNDFILLGPKSDPAGVRGGKDIGVALSTIAATGTKFASRGDNSGTHKAERRLWALSDTTPDSGSKGWYLETGRGMGATLNFAVQSDSYTLSDRATWLAFGNKM
;
A
#
# COMPACT_ATOMS: atom_id res chain seq x y z
N MET A 1 6.97 -103.43 15.93
CA MET A 1 8.36 -102.94 15.90
C MET A 1 8.37 -101.60 15.24
N TYR A 2 8.98 -100.63 15.80
CA TYR A 2 9.22 -99.26 15.46
C TYR A 2 8.19 -98.28 15.90
N SER A 3 8.47 -97.76 17.11
CA SER A 3 7.94 -96.53 17.65
C SER A 3 8.62 -95.31 17.03
N SER A 4 7.92 -94.31 16.54
CA SER A 4 8.47 -93.00 16.22
C SER A 4 7.68 -91.91 16.97
N SER A 5 8.35 -91.33 17.93
CA SER A 5 7.88 -90.21 18.73
C SER A 5 7.78 -88.93 17.90
N PHE A 6 6.61 -88.33 17.75
CA PHE A 6 6.44 -87.00 17.22
C PHE A 6 6.58 -85.97 18.33
N ARG A 7 7.70 -85.21 18.30
CA ARG A 7 7.82 -83.96 19.10
C ARG A 7 7.02 -82.84 18.45
N ARG A 8 6.01 -82.39 19.18
CA ARG A 8 5.30 -81.18 18.82
C ARG A 8 6.11 -79.95 19.21
N VAL A 9 6.51 -79.15 18.22
CA VAL A 9 7.09 -77.84 18.42
C VAL A 9 5.96 -76.83 18.43
N LEU A 10 5.78 -76.19 19.57
CA LEU A 10 4.83 -75.02 19.67
C LEU A 10 5.59 -73.78 19.19
N ILE A 11 5.16 -73.26 18.08
CA ILE A 11 5.59 -71.94 17.59
C ILE A 11 4.59 -70.91 18.13
N THR A 12 5.04 -70.09 19.09
CA THR A 12 4.26 -68.98 19.61
C THR A 12 4.46 -67.81 18.62
N LEU A 13 3.41 -67.47 17.86
CA LEU A 13 3.38 -66.26 17.02
C LEU A 13 3.04 -65.09 17.94
N ALA A 14 4.00 -64.22 18.21
CA ALA A 14 3.78 -62.90 18.79
C ALA A 14 3.25 -61.95 17.71
N LEU A 15 1.94 -61.65 17.74
CA LEU A 15 1.32 -60.60 16.96
C LEU A 15 1.66 -59.24 17.58
N GLY A 16 2.72 -58.63 17.07
CA GLY A 16 3.05 -57.23 17.36
C GLY A 16 2.09 -56.31 16.58
N SER A 17 1.07 -55.81 17.27
CA SER A 17 0.21 -54.74 16.71
C SER A 17 0.98 -53.43 16.69
N GLY A 18 1.70 -53.15 15.58
CA GLY A 18 2.28 -51.86 15.31
C GLY A 18 1.17 -50.89 14.91
N VAL A 19 0.79 -50.03 15.84
CA VAL A 19 -0.05 -48.87 15.52
C VAL A 19 0.81 -47.90 14.73
N TRP A 20 0.67 -47.91 13.39
CA TRP A 20 1.22 -46.87 12.54
C TRP A 20 0.34 -45.65 12.75
N LEU A 21 0.77 -44.68 13.59
CA LEU A 21 0.28 -43.32 13.57
C LEU A 21 0.68 -42.71 12.22
N ASN A 22 -0.20 -42.77 11.25
CA ASN A 22 -0.11 -41.90 10.09
C ASN A 22 -0.29 -40.49 10.61
N ALA A 23 0.83 -39.77 10.80
CA ALA A 23 0.79 -38.33 10.84
C ALA A 23 0.22 -37.88 9.48
N VAL A 24 -1.05 -37.59 9.44
CA VAL A 24 -1.65 -36.84 8.34
C VAL A 24 -1.03 -35.47 8.47
N ASP A 25 0.06 -35.24 7.73
CA ASP A 25 0.45 -33.88 7.37
C ASP A 25 -0.80 -33.28 6.73
N ALA A 26 -1.51 -32.47 7.52
CA ALA A 26 -2.50 -31.57 6.98
C ALA A 26 -1.72 -30.57 6.11
N ALA A 27 -1.43 -30.97 4.87
CA ALA A 27 -1.06 -30.05 3.83
C ALA A 27 -2.16 -29.00 3.85
N ALA A 28 -1.83 -27.80 4.29
CA ALA A 28 -2.75 -26.66 4.25
C ALA A 28 -3.27 -26.61 2.81
N ALA A 29 -4.49 -27.04 2.59
CA ALA A 29 -5.15 -26.95 1.31
C ALA A 29 -5.04 -25.49 0.95
N ASN A 30 -4.35 -25.19 -0.18
CA ASN A 30 -4.20 -23.83 -0.66
C ASN A 30 -5.61 -23.29 -0.87
N ALA A 31 -6.09 -22.41 0.01
CA ALA A 31 -7.49 -21.94 0.05
C ALA A 31 -7.84 -21.07 -1.15
N GLY A 32 -6.96 -21.05 -2.16
CA GLY A 32 -7.10 -20.24 -3.36
C GLY A 32 -6.27 -18.97 -3.31
N SER A 33 -6.46 -18.11 -4.28
CA SER A 33 -5.83 -16.80 -4.33
C SER A 33 -6.85 -15.72 -4.64
N ILE A 34 -6.62 -14.50 -4.13
CA ILE A 34 -7.39 -13.30 -4.46
C ILE A 34 -6.50 -12.25 -5.12
N ILE A 35 -7.10 -11.48 -6.03
CA ILE A 35 -6.45 -10.36 -6.70
C ILE A 35 -6.99 -9.06 -6.09
N VAL A 36 -6.08 -8.25 -5.56
CA VAL A 36 -6.37 -6.93 -5.00
C VAL A 36 -5.97 -5.86 -6.02
N GLN A 37 -6.94 -5.16 -6.59
CA GLN A 37 -6.68 -3.96 -7.37
C GLN A 37 -6.43 -2.79 -6.41
N SER A 38 -5.29 -2.10 -6.57
CA SER A 38 -4.88 -1.06 -5.63
C SER A 38 -4.04 0.04 -6.28
N THR A 39 -3.46 0.89 -5.42
CA THR A 39 -2.69 2.04 -5.87
C THR A 39 -1.22 1.95 -5.51
N THR A 40 -0.38 2.54 -6.37
CA THR A 40 1.07 2.62 -6.13
C THR A 40 1.41 3.37 -4.84
N SER A 41 0.60 4.33 -4.41
CA SER A 41 0.82 5.04 -3.14
C SER A 41 0.58 4.13 -1.94
N THR A 42 -0.46 3.28 -1.96
CA THR A 42 -0.70 2.28 -0.90
C THR A 42 0.44 1.26 -0.83
N GLN A 43 0.93 0.81 -1.98
CA GLN A 43 2.12 -0.06 -2.05
C GLN A 43 3.36 0.64 -1.49
N SER A 44 3.64 1.87 -1.93
CA SER A 44 4.81 2.64 -1.47
C SER A 44 4.80 2.97 0.02
N ALA A 45 3.62 2.93 0.66
CA ALA A 45 3.46 3.11 2.09
C ALA A 45 3.91 1.91 2.93
N GLY A 46 4.30 0.78 2.31
CA GLY A 46 4.69 -0.44 3.02
C GLY A 46 3.51 -1.23 3.62
N PHE A 47 2.27 -0.88 3.25
CA PHE A 47 1.08 -1.50 3.81
C PHE A 47 1.01 -3.00 3.49
N TYR A 48 1.24 -3.37 2.23
CA TYR A 48 1.11 -4.75 1.78
C TYR A 48 2.21 -5.66 2.30
N GLU A 49 3.43 -5.16 2.40
CA GLU A 49 4.57 -5.89 2.96
C GLU A 49 4.32 -6.31 4.42
N HIS A 50 3.51 -5.53 5.14
CA HIS A 50 3.14 -5.83 6.52
C HIS A 50 1.90 -6.71 6.62
N VAL A 51 0.83 -6.39 5.90
CA VAL A 51 -0.49 -7.00 6.11
C VAL A 51 -0.65 -8.34 5.41
N ILE A 52 -0.11 -8.50 4.18
CA ILE A 52 -0.29 -9.71 3.38
C ILE A 52 0.25 -10.96 4.10
N PRO A 53 1.49 -10.99 4.63
CA PRO A 53 1.99 -12.20 5.30
C PRO A 53 1.14 -12.61 6.51
N LEU A 54 0.54 -11.63 7.22
CA LEU A 54 -0.33 -11.90 8.36
C LEU A 54 -1.66 -12.52 7.91
N PHE A 55 -2.24 -11.97 6.84
CA PHE A 55 -3.49 -12.46 6.28
C PHE A 55 -3.32 -13.86 5.67
N GLU A 56 -2.31 -14.08 4.86
CA GLU A 56 -2.03 -15.38 4.23
C GLU A 56 -1.78 -16.47 5.26
N LYS A 57 -1.02 -16.15 6.33
CA LYS A 57 -0.78 -17.06 7.45
C LYS A 57 -2.08 -17.41 8.19
N ALA A 58 -2.98 -16.46 8.35
CA ALA A 58 -4.23 -16.66 9.09
C ALA A 58 -5.31 -17.36 8.27
N SER A 59 -5.37 -17.10 6.96
CA SER A 59 -6.45 -17.56 6.08
C SER A 59 -6.06 -18.73 5.17
N GLY A 60 -4.78 -18.91 4.87
CA GLY A 60 -4.30 -19.82 3.83
C GLY A 60 -4.54 -19.31 2.39
N ILE A 61 -5.08 -18.10 2.22
CA ILE A 61 -5.41 -17.50 0.93
C ILE A 61 -4.21 -16.66 0.44
N GLU A 62 -3.70 -16.95 -0.76
CA GLU A 62 -2.67 -16.15 -1.41
C GLU A 62 -3.22 -14.79 -1.86
N VAL A 63 -2.47 -13.71 -1.69
CA VAL A 63 -2.89 -12.35 -2.10
C VAL A 63 -1.98 -11.80 -3.19
N LYS A 64 -2.57 -11.49 -4.35
CA LYS A 64 -1.87 -10.87 -5.48
C LYS A 64 -2.29 -9.42 -5.61
N VAL A 65 -1.36 -8.48 -5.45
CA VAL A 65 -1.63 -7.04 -5.54
C VAL A 65 -1.26 -6.50 -6.91
N VAL A 66 -2.20 -5.82 -7.54
CA VAL A 66 -1.99 -5.02 -8.77
C VAL A 66 -2.06 -3.55 -8.39
N ALA A 67 -0.89 -2.93 -8.22
CA ALA A 67 -0.78 -1.53 -7.80
C ALA A 67 -0.54 -0.60 -9.00
N VAL A 68 -1.55 0.22 -9.30
CA VAL A 68 -1.57 1.16 -10.44
C VAL A 68 -2.11 2.54 -9.98
N GLY A 69 -2.42 3.44 -10.89
CA GLY A 69 -3.13 4.68 -10.54
C GLY A 69 -4.59 4.41 -10.15
N THR A 70 -5.18 5.25 -9.28
CA THR A 70 -6.56 5.06 -8.78
C THR A 70 -7.58 4.84 -9.90
N GLY A 71 -7.52 5.64 -10.97
CA GLY A 71 -8.45 5.50 -12.10
C GLY A 71 -8.30 4.15 -12.82
N GLN A 72 -7.06 3.68 -12.98
CA GLN A 72 -6.80 2.38 -13.60
C GLN A 72 -7.23 1.22 -12.68
N ALA A 73 -6.99 1.32 -11.37
CA ALA A 73 -7.45 0.32 -10.41
C ALA A 73 -8.98 0.16 -10.43
N LEU A 74 -9.70 1.28 -10.46
CA LEU A 74 -11.16 1.31 -10.60
C LEU A 74 -11.61 0.70 -11.93
N GLN A 75 -10.91 1.00 -13.03
CA GLN A 75 -11.25 0.43 -14.34
C GLN A 75 -11.01 -1.07 -14.37
N ASN A 76 -9.90 -1.56 -13.86
CA ASN A 76 -9.62 -2.99 -13.75
C ASN A 76 -10.72 -3.70 -12.92
N ALA A 77 -11.10 -3.12 -11.79
CA ALA A 77 -12.15 -3.68 -10.95
C ALA A 77 -13.53 -3.70 -11.66
N ARG A 78 -13.86 -2.67 -12.45
CA ARG A 78 -15.07 -2.69 -13.30
C ARG A 78 -15.07 -3.80 -14.35
N ASN A 79 -13.88 -4.15 -14.83
CA ASN A 79 -13.71 -5.25 -15.79
C ASN A 79 -13.70 -6.64 -15.12
N CYS A 80 -13.90 -6.72 -13.81
CA CYS A 80 -13.77 -7.95 -13.01
C CYS A 80 -12.34 -8.54 -12.98
N ASP A 81 -11.32 -7.72 -13.14
CA ASP A 81 -9.91 -8.14 -13.10
C ASP A 81 -9.37 -8.23 -11.65
N GLY A 82 -10.23 -8.29 -10.64
CA GLY A 82 -9.88 -8.43 -9.24
C GLY A 82 -11.08 -8.74 -8.34
N ASP A 83 -10.79 -9.31 -7.19
CA ASP A 83 -11.77 -9.72 -6.18
C ASP A 83 -12.00 -8.63 -5.13
N LEU A 84 -11.00 -7.77 -4.92
CA LEU A 84 -11.02 -6.69 -3.95
C LEU A 84 -10.40 -5.43 -4.56
N LEU A 85 -10.99 -4.27 -4.22
CA LEU A 85 -10.48 -2.95 -4.60
C LEU A 85 -10.09 -2.17 -3.34
N ILE A 86 -8.81 -1.77 -3.22
CA ILE A 86 -8.30 -0.91 -2.14
C ILE A 86 -7.76 0.37 -2.75
N VAL A 87 -8.53 1.44 -2.64
CA VAL A 87 -8.19 2.77 -3.15
C VAL A 87 -8.46 3.84 -2.09
N HIS A 88 -8.24 5.10 -2.40
CA HIS A 88 -8.35 6.20 -1.44
C HIS A 88 -9.05 7.45 -2.04
N SER A 89 -10.06 7.23 -2.86
CA SER A 89 -10.92 8.28 -3.41
C SER A 89 -12.38 8.00 -3.04
N THR A 90 -12.81 8.46 -1.86
CA THR A 90 -14.15 8.19 -1.32
C THR A 90 -15.26 8.49 -2.32
N LYS A 91 -15.14 9.59 -3.09
CA LYS A 91 -16.14 9.93 -4.12
C LYS A 91 -16.25 8.85 -5.20
N ASP A 92 -15.12 8.37 -5.70
CA ASP A 92 -15.08 7.37 -6.76
C ASP A 92 -15.48 5.98 -6.22
N GLU A 93 -15.14 5.67 -4.96
CA GLU A 93 -15.54 4.44 -4.26
C GLU A 93 -17.06 4.37 -4.07
N VAL A 94 -17.67 5.48 -3.64
CA VAL A 94 -19.14 5.57 -3.49
C VAL A 94 -19.81 5.39 -4.85
N ALA A 95 -19.32 6.06 -5.90
CA ALA A 95 -19.84 5.89 -7.25
C ALA A 95 -19.70 4.44 -7.74
N PHE A 96 -18.56 3.81 -7.51
CA PHE A 96 -18.30 2.41 -7.90
C PHE A 96 -19.34 1.43 -7.31
N VAL A 97 -19.70 1.60 -6.04
CA VAL A 97 -20.73 0.79 -5.37
C VAL A 97 -22.13 1.16 -5.85
N THR A 98 -22.44 2.47 -5.99
CA THR A 98 -23.74 2.95 -6.46
C THR A 98 -24.04 2.48 -7.88
N ASP A 99 -23.03 2.42 -8.74
CA ASP A 99 -23.12 1.94 -10.12
C ASP A 99 -23.21 0.39 -10.21
N GLY A 100 -23.18 -0.32 -9.07
CA GLY A 100 -23.35 -1.77 -9.00
C GLY A 100 -22.08 -2.59 -9.28
N PHE A 101 -20.90 -1.97 -9.35
CA PHE A 101 -19.64 -2.67 -9.56
C PHE A 101 -19.04 -3.26 -8.28
N GLY A 102 -19.46 -2.81 -7.11
CA GLY A 102 -19.04 -3.30 -5.81
C GLY A 102 -20.22 -3.63 -4.90
N LEU A 103 -20.05 -4.63 -4.03
CA LEU A 103 -21.09 -5.05 -3.09
C LEU A 103 -21.26 -4.07 -1.92
N ALA A 104 -20.13 -3.59 -1.38
CA ALA A 104 -20.09 -2.67 -0.25
C ALA A 104 -18.77 -1.90 -0.21
N ARG A 105 -18.80 -0.74 0.44
CA ARG A 105 -17.62 0.06 0.79
C ARG A 105 -17.35 -0.07 2.29
N HIS A 106 -16.09 -0.30 2.64
CA HIS A 106 -15.63 -0.36 4.02
C HIS A 106 -14.47 0.63 4.24
N ASP A 107 -14.48 1.33 5.36
CA ASP A 107 -13.33 2.11 5.79
C ASP A 107 -12.24 1.15 6.30
N LEU A 108 -11.04 1.23 5.73
CA LEU A 108 -9.92 0.35 6.08
C LEU A 108 -8.92 1.07 6.99
N MET A 109 -8.48 2.24 6.58
CA MET A 109 -7.49 3.05 7.29
C MET A 109 -7.59 4.51 6.85
N TYR A 110 -6.93 5.39 7.58
CA TYR A 110 -6.73 6.77 7.16
C TYR A 110 -5.24 7.05 6.94
N ASN A 111 -4.95 8.01 6.08
CA ASN A 111 -3.62 8.52 5.83
C ASN A 111 -3.74 10.03 5.58
N ASP A 112 -2.92 10.84 6.24
CA ASP A 112 -2.95 12.28 6.12
C ASP A 112 -1.81 12.79 5.22
N PHE A 113 -1.96 14.03 4.78
CA PHE A 113 -0.92 14.73 4.04
C PHE A 113 -0.08 15.59 4.98
N ILE A 114 1.21 15.65 4.69
CA ILE A 114 2.19 16.47 5.40
C ILE A 114 2.97 17.34 4.43
N LEU A 115 3.25 18.55 4.84
CA LEU A 115 4.21 19.42 4.18
C LEU A 115 5.61 19.09 4.71
N LEU A 116 6.48 18.74 3.80
CA LEU A 116 7.89 18.44 4.06
C LEU A 116 8.74 19.58 3.53
N GLY A 117 9.90 19.80 4.14
CA GLY A 117 10.82 20.83 3.70
C GLY A 117 12.25 20.59 4.17
N PRO A 118 13.22 21.37 3.65
CA PRO A 118 14.61 21.25 4.03
C PRO A 118 14.82 21.58 5.52
N LYS A 119 15.87 21.03 6.11
CA LYS A 119 16.21 21.28 7.52
C LYS A 119 16.45 22.76 7.83
N SER A 120 16.92 23.53 6.86
CA SER A 120 17.16 24.97 6.97
C SER A 120 15.89 25.80 7.12
N ASP A 121 14.73 25.23 6.69
CA ASP A 121 13.41 25.88 6.73
C ASP A 121 13.42 27.33 6.20
N PRO A 122 13.82 27.56 4.95
CA PRO A 122 14.02 28.91 4.42
C PRO A 122 12.76 29.77 4.37
N ALA A 123 11.57 29.17 4.38
CA ALA A 123 10.31 29.88 4.47
C ALA A 123 9.82 30.08 5.92
N GLY A 124 10.47 29.47 6.95
CA GLY A 124 10.11 29.59 8.34
C GLY A 124 8.75 28.99 8.70
N VAL A 125 8.35 27.90 8.05
CA VAL A 125 6.99 27.31 8.20
C VAL A 125 6.96 26.06 9.10
N ARG A 126 8.09 25.63 9.61
CA ARG A 126 8.21 24.44 10.45
C ARG A 126 7.34 24.54 11.71
N GLY A 127 6.61 23.48 12.01
CA GLY A 127 5.75 23.40 13.19
C GLY A 127 4.45 24.20 13.07
N GLY A 128 4.20 24.84 11.93
CA GLY A 128 2.92 25.48 11.62
C GLY A 128 1.77 24.45 11.62
N LYS A 129 0.59 24.93 11.96
CA LYS A 129 -0.64 24.12 12.03
C LYS A 129 -1.65 24.47 10.92
N ASP A 130 -1.39 25.54 10.18
CA ASP A 130 -2.23 26.01 9.07
C ASP A 130 -1.46 25.85 7.77
N ILE A 131 -1.97 24.95 6.93
CA ILE A 131 -1.35 24.64 5.64
C ILE A 131 -1.50 25.79 4.64
N GLY A 132 -2.60 26.52 4.68
CA GLY A 132 -2.82 27.67 3.81
C GLY A 132 -1.80 28.77 4.08
N VAL A 133 -1.56 29.09 5.35
CA VAL A 133 -0.53 30.05 5.78
C VAL A 133 0.87 29.58 5.37
N ALA A 134 1.19 28.30 5.58
CA ALA A 134 2.49 27.76 5.20
C ALA A 134 2.74 27.86 3.69
N LEU A 135 1.76 27.48 2.87
CA LEU A 135 1.87 27.55 1.42
C LEU A 135 1.92 28.99 0.91
N SER A 136 1.10 29.92 1.46
CA SER A 136 1.20 31.35 1.16
C SER A 136 2.60 31.89 1.42
N THR A 137 3.22 31.51 2.55
CA THR A 137 4.56 31.96 2.94
C THR A 137 5.61 31.43 1.97
N ILE A 138 5.54 30.14 1.56
CA ILE A 138 6.42 29.54 0.57
C ILE A 138 6.34 30.29 -0.76
N ALA A 139 5.12 30.58 -1.22
CA ALA A 139 4.91 31.34 -2.46
C ALA A 139 5.44 32.77 -2.36
N ALA A 140 5.16 33.48 -1.26
CA ALA A 140 5.58 34.88 -1.04
C ALA A 140 7.12 35.01 -0.96
N THR A 141 7.78 34.04 -0.35
CA THR A 141 9.26 34.01 -0.28
C THR A 141 9.92 33.52 -1.56
N GLY A 142 9.15 32.95 -2.50
CA GLY A 142 9.70 32.32 -3.71
C GLY A 142 10.57 31.09 -3.42
N THR A 143 10.38 30.46 -2.27
CA THR A 143 11.12 29.28 -1.87
C THR A 143 10.67 28.08 -2.69
N LYS A 144 11.61 27.23 -3.10
CA LYS A 144 11.31 26.11 -3.99
C LYS A 144 10.27 25.14 -3.41
N PHE A 145 9.32 24.77 -4.22
CA PHE A 145 8.32 23.76 -3.94
C PHE A 145 8.29 22.74 -5.09
N ALA A 146 8.50 21.48 -4.76
CA ALA A 146 8.44 20.35 -5.70
C ALA A 146 7.04 19.76 -5.70
N SER A 147 6.33 19.93 -6.81
CA SER A 147 5.03 19.31 -7.06
C SER A 147 5.18 17.99 -7.80
N ARG A 148 4.24 17.10 -7.60
CA ARG A 148 4.15 15.90 -8.44
C ARG A 148 3.80 16.23 -9.89
N GLY A 149 2.90 17.19 -10.14
CA GLY A 149 2.53 17.62 -11.49
C GLY A 149 1.93 16.53 -12.40
N ASP A 150 1.48 15.38 -11.84
CA ASP A 150 1.15 14.15 -12.58
C ASP A 150 -0.34 13.75 -12.54
N ASN A 151 -1.20 14.65 -12.09
CA ASN A 151 -2.64 14.39 -11.92
C ASN A 151 -3.01 13.25 -10.95
N SER A 152 -2.07 12.76 -10.15
CA SER A 152 -2.32 11.76 -9.11
C SER A 152 -3.21 12.28 -7.98
N GLY A 153 -3.62 11.38 -7.09
CA GLY A 153 -4.36 11.75 -5.87
C GLY A 153 -3.61 12.76 -5.00
N THR A 154 -2.29 12.61 -4.85
CA THR A 154 -1.44 13.57 -4.13
C THR A 154 -1.39 14.93 -4.83
N HIS A 155 -1.22 14.98 -6.15
CA HIS A 155 -1.24 16.23 -6.89
C HIS A 155 -2.62 16.94 -6.80
N LYS A 156 -3.71 16.18 -6.90
CA LYS A 156 -5.06 16.73 -6.69
C LYS A 156 -5.26 17.26 -5.27
N ALA A 157 -4.72 16.60 -4.25
CA ALA A 157 -4.74 17.07 -2.87
C ALA A 157 -3.91 18.36 -2.73
N GLU A 158 -2.72 18.39 -3.28
CA GLU A 158 -1.83 19.56 -3.32
C GLU A 158 -2.56 20.79 -3.89
N ARG A 159 -3.19 20.61 -5.06
CA ARG A 159 -3.94 21.70 -5.71
C ARG A 159 -5.09 22.25 -4.84
N ARG A 160 -5.78 21.36 -4.11
CA ARG A 160 -6.83 21.79 -3.16
C ARG A 160 -6.25 22.56 -1.96
N LEU A 161 -5.07 22.17 -1.49
CA LEU A 161 -4.41 22.87 -0.39
C LEU A 161 -3.85 24.22 -0.83
N TRP A 162 -3.32 24.34 -2.04
CA TRP A 162 -2.94 25.63 -2.63
C TRP A 162 -4.12 26.60 -2.72
N ALA A 163 -5.32 26.10 -3.03
CA ALA A 163 -6.52 26.95 -3.05
C ALA A 163 -6.88 27.57 -1.69
N LEU A 164 -6.38 26.96 -0.55
CA LEU A 164 -6.55 27.55 0.78
C LEU A 164 -5.56 28.69 1.07
N SER A 165 -4.56 28.86 0.24
CA SER A 165 -3.52 29.88 0.38
C SER A 165 -3.75 31.11 -0.51
N ASP A 166 -4.91 31.20 -1.17
CA ASP A 166 -5.21 32.22 -2.19
C ASP A 166 -4.18 32.27 -3.34
N THR A 167 -3.39 31.21 -3.49
CA THR A 167 -2.36 31.08 -4.51
C THR A 167 -2.67 29.87 -5.39
N THR A 168 -2.55 30.04 -6.69
CA THR A 168 -2.68 28.95 -7.66
C THR A 168 -1.38 28.86 -8.46
N PRO A 169 -0.35 28.16 -7.95
CA PRO A 169 0.89 28.02 -8.69
C PRO A 169 0.69 27.14 -9.92
N ASP A 170 1.44 27.44 -10.96
CA ASP A 170 1.51 26.68 -12.20
C ASP A 170 2.95 26.54 -12.67
N SER A 171 3.18 25.82 -13.75
CA SER A 171 4.51 25.61 -14.35
C SER A 171 5.20 26.92 -14.80
N GLY A 172 4.45 28.02 -14.87
CA GLY A 172 4.98 29.37 -15.16
C GLY A 172 5.35 30.17 -13.90
N SER A 173 5.15 29.65 -12.70
CA SER A 173 5.38 30.34 -11.42
C SER A 173 6.88 30.54 -11.13
N LYS A 174 7.49 31.48 -11.82
CA LYS A 174 8.81 32.13 -11.56
C LYS A 174 9.94 31.21 -11.05
N GLY A 175 9.96 29.94 -11.44
CA GLY A 175 11.04 29.00 -11.11
C GLY A 175 11.09 28.46 -9.68
N TRP A 176 10.11 28.79 -8.82
CA TRP A 176 10.01 28.25 -7.47
C TRP A 176 9.06 27.04 -7.38
N TYR A 177 8.02 26.96 -8.22
CA TYR A 177 7.10 25.83 -8.29
C TYR A 177 7.59 24.85 -9.38
N LEU A 178 8.02 23.69 -8.97
CA LEU A 178 8.77 22.74 -9.81
C LEU A 178 7.96 21.45 -9.99
N GLU A 179 7.28 21.31 -11.11
CA GLU A 179 6.51 20.11 -11.44
C GLU A 179 7.45 18.99 -11.92
N THR A 180 7.49 17.88 -11.20
CA THR A 180 8.36 16.74 -11.53
C THR A 180 7.76 15.81 -12.59
N GLY A 181 6.45 15.77 -12.73
CA GLY A 181 5.73 14.83 -13.59
C GLY A 181 5.92 13.35 -13.18
N ARG A 182 6.31 13.07 -11.93
CA ARG A 182 6.77 11.75 -11.49
C ARG A 182 6.02 11.26 -10.23
N GLY A 183 6.15 9.95 -9.94
CA GLY A 183 5.61 9.33 -8.73
C GLY A 183 6.25 9.89 -7.44
N MET A 184 5.62 9.61 -6.28
CA MET A 184 5.97 10.25 -5.01
C MET A 184 7.43 10.02 -4.60
N GLY A 185 7.95 8.80 -4.73
CA GLY A 185 9.35 8.50 -4.37
C GLY A 185 10.36 9.32 -5.17
N ALA A 186 10.14 9.48 -6.48
CA ALA A 186 11.00 10.30 -7.33
C ALA A 186 10.86 11.79 -7.00
N THR A 187 9.65 12.27 -6.68
CA THR A 187 9.41 13.66 -6.25
C THR A 187 10.07 13.94 -4.90
N LEU A 188 10.03 13.02 -3.95
CA LEU A 188 10.73 13.14 -2.67
C LEU A 188 12.26 13.21 -2.87
N ASN A 189 12.84 12.34 -3.71
CA ASN A 189 14.27 12.41 -4.03
C ASN A 189 14.64 13.75 -4.67
N PHE A 190 13.82 14.26 -5.59
CA PHE A 190 14.01 15.57 -6.20
C PHE A 190 13.94 16.69 -5.14
N ALA A 191 12.95 16.65 -4.24
CA ALA A 191 12.80 17.66 -3.19
C ALA A 191 14.02 17.69 -2.25
N VAL A 192 14.54 16.50 -1.87
CA VAL A 192 15.79 16.40 -1.07
C VAL A 192 16.97 17.02 -1.80
N GLN A 193 17.16 16.68 -3.09
CA GLN A 193 18.32 17.16 -3.87
C GLN A 193 18.27 18.64 -4.21
N SER A 194 17.06 19.22 -4.31
CA SER A 194 16.86 20.62 -4.69
C SER A 194 16.59 21.55 -3.51
N ASP A 195 16.65 21.05 -2.26
CA ASP A 195 16.26 21.78 -1.06
C ASP A 195 14.88 22.44 -1.20
N SER A 196 13.89 21.64 -1.60
CA SER A 196 12.54 22.11 -1.86
C SER A 196 11.55 21.64 -0.82
N TYR A 197 10.50 22.42 -0.57
CA TYR A 197 9.30 21.91 0.08
C TYR A 197 8.55 20.97 -0.87
N THR A 198 7.75 20.06 -0.31
CA THR A 198 6.87 19.17 -1.09
C THR A 198 5.73 18.65 -0.23
N LEU A 199 4.63 18.25 -0.85
CA LEU A 199 3.55 17.54 -0.19
C LEU A 199 3.71 16.03 -0.38
N SER A 200 3.56 15.27 0.70
CA SER A 200 3.48 13.81 0.65
C SER A 200 2.41 13.31 1.60
N ASP A 201 1.89 12.13 1.36
CA ASP A 201 1.20 11.40 2.41
C ASP A 201 2.21 10.94 3.47
N ARG A 202 1.74 10.90 4.73
CA ARG A 202 2.60 10.57 5.87
C ARG A 202 3.18 9.16 5.78
N ALA A 203 2.38 8.18 5.35
CA ALA A 203 2.81 6.79 5.30
C ALA A 203 3.96 6.60 4.29
N THR A 204 3.85 7.17 3.08
CA THR A 204 4.95 7.17 2.10
C THR A 204 6.21 7.83 2.68
N TRP A 205 6.08 8.97 3.36
CA TRP A 205 7.23 9.63 4.00
C TRP A 205 7.87 8.77 5.09
N LEU A 206 7.08 8.08 5.92
CA LEU A 206 7.60 7.21 6.98
C LEU A 206 8.38 6.02 6.40
N ALA A 207 7.92 5.45 5.29
CA ALA A 207 8.60 4.37 4.58
C ALA A 207 9.80 4.84 3.73
N PHE A 208 9.90 6.15 3.44
CA PHE A 208 10.95 6.69 2.57
C PHE A 208 12.32 6.70 3.27
N GLY A 209 13.33 6.12 2.62
CA GLY A 209 14.66 5.95 3.21
C GLY A 209 15.56 7.18 3.17
N ASN A 210 15.45 8.00 2.10
CA ASN A 210 16.31 9.17 1.88
C ASN A 210 15.63 10.45 2.41
N LYS A 211 15.62 10.61 3.74
CA LYS A 211 14.91 11.73 4.40
C LYS A 211 15.74 13.02 4.40
N MET A 212 15.02 14.15 4.33
CA MET A 212 15.56 15.50 4.47
C MET A 212 16.15 15.77 5.86
#